data_71e5276d36676c4b945f73c6b763f7fb
#
_entry.id   71e5276d36676c4b945f73c6b763f7fb
#
_cell.length_a   1.000
_cell.length_b   1.000
_cell.length_c   1.000
_cell.angle_alpha   90.00
_cell.angle_beta   90.00
_cell.angle_gamma   90.00
#
_symmetry.space_group_name_H-M   'P 1'
#
loop_
_entity.id
_entity.type
_entity.pdbx_description
1 polymer ?
#
loop_
_entity_poly.entity_id
_entity_poly.type
_entity_poly.pdbx_seq_one_letter_code
_entity_poly.pdbx_strand_id
1 'polypeptide(L)'
;MTAPRLFLVEQRLPRVTDAELVLLQATLTQACLRLTARGEAVRYLGSTYLPGPQRLLSLFEAATAEAVRTVSDSSQVPATFLEAAIQLPQPGHRSRHRILRGQ
;
A
#
# COMPACT_ATOMS: atom_id res chain seq x y z
N MET A 1 14.63 14.16 12.37
CA MET A 1 13.36 13.77 11.85
C MET A 1 13.53 12.84 10.67
N THR A 2 12.79 11.78 10.63
CA THR A 2 12.94 10.78 9.60
C THR A 2 11.96 11.02 8.47
N ALA A 3 12.47 11.08 7.25
CA ALA A 3 11.59 11.24 6.11
C ALA A 3 10.73 9.99 5.93
N PRO A 4 9.49 10.12 5.50
CA PRO A 4 8.67 8.96 5.24
C PRO A 4 9.23 8.14 4.09
N ARG A 5 9.05 6.84 4.16
CA ARG A 5 9.49 5.90 3.15
C ARG A 5 8.29 5.09 2.68
N LEU A 6 8.46 4.49 1.52
CA LEU A 6 7.42 3.62 0.98
C LEU A 6 7.70 2.18 1.34
N PHE A 7 6.64 1.43 1.59
CA PHE A 7 6.73 0.00 1.87
C PHE A 7 5.66 -0.74 1.11
N LEU A 8 6.04 -1.88 0.57
CA LEU A 8 5.11 -2.75 -0.14
C LEU A 8 4.86 -3.99 0.70
N VAL A 9 3.59 -4.33 0.86
CA VAL A 9 3.19 -5.51 1.62
C VAL A 9 2.44 -6.44 0.69
N GLU A 10 2.79 -7.72 0.72
CA GLU A 10 2.08 -8.73 -0.04
C GLU A 10 1.34 -9.65 0.92
N GLN A 11 0.07 -9.94 0.60
CA GLN A 11 -0.74 -10.86 1.40
C GLN A 11 -1.43 -11.82 0.45
N ARG A 12 -1.57 -13.08 0.86
CA ARG A 12 -2.29 -14.05 0.06
C ARG A 12 -3.76 -14.03 0.46
N LEU A 13 -4.63 -13.90 -0.53
CA LEU A 13 -6.07 -13.84 -0.29
C LEU A 13 -6.78 -14.77 -1.26
N PRO A 14 -6.76 -16.09 -0.99
CA PRO A 14 -7.44 -17.02 -1.87
C PRO A 14 -8.95 -16.86 -1.78
N ARG A 15 -9.59 -16.90 -2.93
CA ARG A 15 -11.07 -16.87 -3.00
C ARG A 15 -11.69 -15.66 -2.32
N VAL A 16 -11.03 -14.52 -2.39
CA VAL A 16 -11.57 -13.31 -1.78
C VAL A 16 -12.64 -12.72 -2.70
N THR A 17 -13.67 -12.16 -2.10
CA THR A 17 -14.72 -11.47 -2.86
C THR A 17 -14.41 -9.99 -2.94
N ASP A 18 -15.08 -9.29 -3.87
CA ASP A 18 -14.93 -7.85 -3.98
C ASP A 18 -15.33 -7.15 -2.69
N ALA A 19 -16.41 -7.62 -2.06
CA ALA A 19 -16.84 -7.03 -0.80
C ALA A 19 -15.79 -7.20 0.29
N GLU A 20 -15.14 -8.34 0.32
CA GLU A 20 -14.08 -8.58 1.30
C GLU A 20 -12.87 -7.70 1.04
N LEU A 21 -12.55 -7.45 -0.23
CA LEU A 21 -11.45 -6.54 -0.55
C LEU A 21 -11.76 -5.12 -0.09
N VAL A 22 -13.00 -4.67 -0.25
CA VAL A 22 -13.40 -3.35 0.21
C VAL A 22 -13.28 -3.25 1.73
N LEU A 23 -13.70 -4.30 2.44
CA LEU A 23 -13.59 -4.32 3.89
C LEU A 23 -12.14 -4.32 4.34
N LEU A 24 -11.29 -5.04 3.63
CA LEU A 24 -9.87 -5.05 3.97
C LEU A 24 -9.26 -3.67 3.81
N GLN A 25 -9.61 -2.97 2.73
CA GLN A 25 -9.11 -1.61 2.54
C GLN A 25 -9.56 -0.69 3.66
N ALA A 26 -10.81 -0.82 4.10
CA ALA A 26 -11.31 -0.02 5.21
C ALA A 26 -10.55 -0.34 6.51
N THR A 27 -10.26 -1.60 6.75
CA THR A 27 -9.51 -2.03 7.92
C THR A 27 -8.11 -1.42 7.92
N LEU A 28 -7.42 -1.48 6.77
CA LEU A 28 -6.07 -0.92 6.67
C LEU A 28 -6.10 0.60 6.87
N THR A 29 -7.08 1.26 6.28
CA THR A 29 -7.22 2.71 6.42
C THR A 29 -7.43 3.10 7.87
N GLN A 30 -8.34 2.41 8.56
CA GLN A 30 -8.62 2.71 9.95
C GLN A 30 -7.41 2.46 10.85
N ALA A 31 -6.67 1.39 10.58
CA ALA A 31 -5.48 1.09 11.36
C ALA A 31 -4.43 2.19 11.19
N CYS A 32 -4.28 2.70 9.96
CA CYS A 32 -3.35 3.80 9.72
C CYS A 32 -3.76 5.06 10.50
N LEU A 33 -5.05 5.35 10.53
CA LEU A 33 -5.53 6.52 11.26
C LEU A 33 -5.27 6.39 12.75
N ARG A 34 -5.51 5.19 13.29
CA ARG A 34 -5.27 4.96 14.71
C ARG A 34 -3.80 5.11 15.09
N LEU A 35 -2.91 4.56 14.28
CA LEU A 35 -1.49 4.65 14.57
C LEU A 35 -1.01 6.09 14.45
N THR A 36 -1.44 6.78 13.42
CA THR A 36 -1.06 8.17 13.23
C THR A 36 -1.53 9.03 14.40
N ALA A 37 -2.72 8.75 14.92
CA ALA A 37 -3.23 9.47 16.07
C ALA A 37 -2.37 9.23 17.33
N ARG A 38 -1.62 8.13 17.36
CA ARG A 38 -0.72 7.85 18.47
C ARG A 38 0.69 8.36 18.23
N GLY A 39 0.92 9.06 17.15
CA GLY A 39 2.22 9.63 16.85
C GLY A 39 3.08 8.77 15.93
N GLU A 40 2.57 7.64 15.43
CA GLU A 40 3.32 6.80 14.50
C GLU A 40 2.75 7.01 13.11
N ALA A 41 3.33 7.92 12.37
CA ALA A 41 2.80 8.30 11.07
C ALA A 41 2.87 7.14 10.09
N VAL A 42 1.73 6.77 9.55
CA VAL A 42 1.64 5.76 8.50
C VAL A 42 0.41 6.08 7.65
N ARG A 43 0.55 5.93 6.35
CA ARG A 43 -0.50 6.26 5.42
C ARG A 43 -0.68 5.14 4.41
N TYR A 44 -1.92 4.75 4.20
CA TYR A 44 -2.27 3.73 3.22
C TYR A 44 -2.45 4.40 1.86
N LEU A 45 -1.71 3.95 0.86
CA LEU A 45 -1.74 4.57 -0.45
C LEU A 45 -2.58 3.80 -1.45
N GLY A 46 -2.93 2.57 -1.15
CA GLY A 46 -3.77 1.79 -2.03
C GLY A 46 -3.29 0.37 -2.20
N SER A 47 -4.10 -0.42 -2.87
CA SER A 47 -3.81 -1.82 -3.10
C SER A 47 -4.12 -2.22 -4.53
N THR A 48 -3.44 -3.26 -4.99
CA THR A 48 -3.71 -3.91 -6.27
C THR A 48 -3.89 -5.39 -5.99
N TYR A 49 -5.01 -5.97 -6.44
CA TYR A 49 -5.23 -7.38 -6.26
C TYR A 49 -4.95 -8.12 -7.57
N LEU A 50 -4.19 -9.19 -7.46
CA LEU A 50 -3.86 -10.03 -8.62
C LEU A 50 -4.69 -11.31 -8.51
N PRO A 51 -5.76 -11.43 -9.30
CA PRO A 51 -6.64 -12.60 -9.16
C PRO A 51 -6.00 -13.92 -9.59
N GLY A 52 -5.06 -13.87 -10.52
CA GLY A 52 -4.36 -15.10 -10.93
C GLY A 52 -3.65 -15.74 -9.75
N PRO A 53 -2.61 -15.11 -9.18
CA PRO A 53 -1.93 -15.67 -8.03
C PRO A 53 -2.65 -15.46 -6.69
N GLN A 54 -3.76 -14.73 -6.70
CA GLN A 54 -4.57 -14.46 -5.51
C GLN A 54 -3.79 -13.74 -4.42
N ARG A 55 -3.14 -12.65 -4.83
CA ARG A 55 -2.30 -11.88 -3.93
C ARG A 55 -2.69 -10.42 -3.94
N LEU A 56 -2.65 -9.81 -2.76
CA LEU A 56 -2.91 -8.40 -2.61
C LEU A 56 -1.60 -7.68 -2.37
N LEU A 57 -1.32 -6.65 -3.15
CA LEU A 57 -0.15 -5.80 -2.97
C LEU A 57 -0.63 -4.46 -2.46
N SER A 58 -0.16 -4.06 -1.29
CA SER A 58 -0.57 -2.80 -0.69
C SER A 58 0.63 -1.91 -0.48
N LEU A 59 0.47 -0.63 -0.74
CA LEU A 59 1.54 0.35 -0.63
C LEU A 59 1.25 1.29 0.52
N PHE A 60 2.27 1.53 1.32
CA PHE A 60 2.16 2.41 2.48
C PHE A 60 3.32 3.39 2.52
N GLU A 61 3.06 4.54 3.13
CA GLU A 61 4.09 5.52 3.41
C GLU A 61 4.20 5.63 4.92
N ALA A 62 5.39 5.44 5.46
CA ALA A 62 5.59 5.44 6.91
C ALA A 62 7.03 5.77 7.25
N ALA A 63 7.25 6.18 8.48
CA ALA A 63 8.60 6.42 8.96
C ALA A 63 9.34 5.11 9.23
N THR A 64 8.63 4.06 9.61
CA THR A 64 9.26 2.78 9.97
C THR A 64 8.52 1.61 9.39
N ALA A 65 9.23 0.52 9.16
CA ALA A 65 8.63 -0.73 8.73
C ALA A 65 7.70 -1.29 9.81
N GLU A 66 8.02 -1.04 11.07
CA GLU A 66 7.21 -1.54 12.16
C GLU A 66 5.81 -0.98 12.17
N ALA A 67 5.66 0.30 11.85
CA ALA A 67 4.34 0.89 11.76
C ALA A 67 3.52 0.19 10.68
N VAL A 68 4.14 -0.12 9.54
CA VAL A 68 3.46 -0.82 8.46
C VAL A 68 3.09 -2.23 8.89
N ARG A 69 3.98 -2.91 9.62
CA ARG A 69 3.71 -4.25 10.10
C ARG A 69 2.51 -4.27 11.04
N THR A 70 2.43 -3.29 11.93
CA THR A 70 1.31 -3.19 12.85
C THR A 70 -0.01 -3.02 12.09
N VAL A 71 -0.01 -2.17 11.07
CA VAL A 71 -1.19 -1.97 10.25
C VAL A 71 -1.55 -3.26 9.52
N SER A 72 -0.57 -3.91 8.92
CA SER A 72 -0.82 -5.15 8.19
C SER A 72 -1.39 -6.22 9.11
N ASP A 73 -0.86 -6.33 10.32
CA ASP A 73 -1.34 -7.33 11.29
C ASP A 73 -2.79 -7.10 11.67
N SER A 74 -3.26 -5.87 11.62
CA SER A 74 -4.64 -5.55 11.98
C SER A 74 -5.64 -6.21 11.03
N SER A 75 -5.20 -6.58 9.83
CA SER A 75 -6.08 -7.24 8.86
C SER A 75 -6.27 -8.72 9.19
N GLN A 76 -5.44 -9.26 10.09
CA GLN A 76 -5.47 -10.67 10.48
C GLN A 76 -5.13 -11.61 9.32
N VAL A 77 -4.57 -11.09 8.25
CA VAL A 77 -4.06 -11.88 7.15
C VAL A 77 -2.54 -11.73 7.16
N PRO A 78 -1.79 -12.80 7.32
CA PRO A 78 -0.33 -12.68 7.40
C PRO A 78 0.25 -12.10 6.11
N ALA A 79 1.23 -11.24 6.25
CA ALA A 79 1.97 -10.74 5.11
C ALA A 79 2.99 -11.79 4.70
N THR A 80 3.09 -12.05 3.39
CA THR A 80 4.14 -12.93 2.88
C THR A 80 5.45 -12.18 2.78
N PHE A 81 5.39 -10.86 2.58
CA PHE A 81 6.57 -10.02 2.74
C PHE A 81 6.18 -8.57 3.00
N LEU A 82 7.13 -7.83 3.52
CA LEU A 82 7.01 -6.40 3.76
C LEU A 82 8.38 -5.83 3.42
N GLU A 83 8.46 -5.03 2.35
CA GLU A 83 9.73 -4.55 1.84
C GLU A 83 9.71 -3.06 1.60
N ALA A 84 10.85 -2.43 1.79
CA ALA A 84 10.99 -1.03 1.39
C ALA A 84 10.86 -0.93 -0.11
N ALA A 85 10.22 0.12 -0.56
CA ALA A 85 9.94 0.31 -1.98
C ALA A 85 10.36 1.70 -2.41
N ILE A 86 10.64 1.86 -3.69
CA ILE A 86 10.99 3.13 -4.27
C ILE A 86 10.01 3.42 -5.38
N GLN A 87 9.37 4.57 -5.30
CA GLN A 87 8.44 4.99 -6.33
C GLN A 87 9.23 5.68 -7.43
N LEU A 88 9.17 5.12 -8.63
CA LEU A 88 9.85 5.75 -9.75
C LEU A 88 8.96 6.83 -10.35
N PRO A 89 9.55 7.89 -10.88
CA PRO A 89 8.74 8.91 -11.55
C PRO A 89 8.05 8.30 -12.76
N GLN A 90 6.86 8.78 -13.05
CA GLN A 90 6.12 8.29 -14.19
C GLN A 90 6.79 8.74 -15.47
N PRO A 91 7.12 7.81 -16.37
CA PRO A 91 7.78 8.20 -17.62
C PRO A 91 6.86 9.09 -18.45
N GLY A 92 7.41 10.10 -19.01
CA GLY A 92 6.63 10.98 -19.85
C GLY A 92 5.62 11.84 -19.14
N HIS A 93 5.69 11.90 -17.83
CA HIS A 93 4.72 12.63 -17.06
C HIS A 93 4.59 14.06 -17.50
N ARG A 94 5.68 14.76 -17.75
CA ARG A 94 5.57 16.07 -18.21
C ARG A 94 5.60 16.16 -19.66
N SER A 95 6.18 15.23 -20.35
CA SER A 95 6.25 15.37 -21.77
C SER A 95 4.98 14.91 -22.42
N ARG A 96 4.08 14.29 -21.74
CA ARG A 96 2.91 13.82 -22.38
C ARG A 96 2.12 14.88 -23.00
N HIS A 97 2.19 16.05 -22.50
CA HIS A 97 1.46 17.06 -23.12
C HIS A 97 2.08 17.56 -24.33
N ARG A 98 3.33 17.26 -24.60
CA ARG A 98 3.84 17.75 -25.80
C ARG A 98 4.12 16.66 -26.72
N ILE A 99 4.39 15.54 -26.24
CA ILE A 99 4.63 14.51 -27.06
C ILE A 99 3.52 14.05 -27.77
N LEU A 100 2.61 14.14 -27.27
CA LEU A 100 1.57 13.70 -27.82
C LEU A 100 1.20 14.32 -28.88
N ARG A 101 1.68 14.93 -29.15
CA ARG A 101 1.62 15.37 -29.94
C ARG A 101 1.97 14.79 -30.81
N GLY A 102 2.12 14.34 -30.96
CA GLY A 102 2.34 13.61 -31.41
C GLY A 102 3.07 13.22 -31.55
N GLN A 103 3.44 13.44 -31.45
CA GLN A 103 4.00 12.92 -31.41
C GLN A 103 4.00 12.48 -31.31
#